data_b9da47252cc2e1d4063104855bac6570
#
_entry.id   b9da47252cc2e1d4063104855bac6570
#
_cell.length_a   1.000
_cell.length_b   1.000
_cell.length_c   1.000
_cell.angle_alpha   90.00
_cell.angle_beta   90.00
_cell.angle_gamma   90.00
#
_symmetry.space_group_name_H-M   'P 1'
#
loop_
_entity.id
_entity.type
_entity.pdbx_description
1 polymer ?
#
loop_
_entity_poly.entity_id
_entity_poly.type
_entity_poly.pdbx_seq_one_letter_code
_entity_poly.pdbx_strand_id
1 'polypeptide(L)'
;ADFFKTLERKFVIDPRRTAIVTVDMHRGHLDPAVATLPAPKENCANLIANAARVLRAARAAGIPVIHGVTSKLLIENERPRAFHRAVMDVNETIIPEEKSDLLHHNLKGSVQTEIIPELLEETDYVINNKKTHSVFFGTDLDNLLRILDVDHLVFMGVNTNTCVMNACFDASNLRYTLAVVSDCVDSFYGPDLPEFGLENI
;
A
#
# COMPACT_ATOMS: atom_id res chain seq x y z
N ALA A 1 19.58 9.62 27.20
CA ALA A 1 18.17 9.21 27.04
C ALA A 1 17.99 8.65 25.64
N ASP A 2 17.37 7.50 25.53
CA ASP A 2 17.03 6.88 24.26
C ASP A 2 15.96 7.76 23.57
N PHE A 3 16.34 8.34 22.44
CA PHE A 3 15.47 9.27 21.69
C PHE A 3 14.12 8.61 21.34
N PHE A 4 14.17 7.39 20.81
CA PHE A 4 12.96 6.67 20.38
C PHE A 4 12.05 6.33 21.56
N LYS A 5 12.56 5.86 22.68
CA LYS A 5 11.75 5.63 23.89
C LYS A 5 11.10 6.91 24.43
N THR A 6 11.75 8.04 24.24
CA THR A 6 11.20 9.32 24.65
C THR A 6 10.12 9.78 23.68
N LEU A 7 10.32 9.56 22.38
CA LEU A 7 9.35 9.85 21.34
C LEU A 7 8.07 9.01 21.51
N GLU A 8 8.19 7.70 21.68
CA GLU A 8 7.08 6.78 21.94
C GLU A 8 6.16 7.23 23.08
N ARG A 9 6.76 7.75 24.17
CA ARG A 9 5.98 8.24 25.32
C ARG A 9 5.22 9.54 25.03
N LYS A 10 5.63 10.30 24.03
CA LYS A 10 5.03 11.58 23.65
C LYS A 10 4.17 11.50 22.42
N PHE A 11 4.30 10.41 21.67
CA PHE A 11 3.54 10.17 20.46
C PHE A 11 2.10 9.77 20.83
N VAL A 12 1.15 10.60 20.46
CA VAL A 12 -0.28 10.38 20.72
C VAL A 12 -1.03 10.49 19.41
N ILE A 13 -1.78 9.44 19.07
CA ILE A 13 -2.73 9.44 17.95
C ILE A 13 -4.12 9.77 18.51
N ASP A 14 -4.79 10.78 17.98
CA ASP A 14 -6.22 11.04 18.28
C ASP A 14 -7.09 10.20 17.32
N PRO A 15 -7.82 9.18 17.80
CA PRO A 15 -8.63 8.32 16.93
C PRO A 15 -9.70 9.09 16.13
N ARG A 16 -10.15 10.24 16.62
CA ARG A 16 -11.19 11.05 15.96
C ARG A 16 -10.64 11.80 14.73
N ARG A 17 -9.33 11.94 14.64
CA ARG A 17 -8.62 12.62 13.56
C ARG A 17 -7.68 11.66 12.81
N THR A 18 -7.95 10.37 12.92
CA THR A 18 -7.13 9.31 12.33
C THR A 18 -7.85 8.66 11.15
N ALA A 19 -7.10 8.27 10.13
CA ALA A 19 -7.54 7.34 9.09
C ALA A 19 -6.55 6.19 8.94
N ILE A 20 -7.05 5.01 8.57
CA ILE A 20 -6.21 3.92 8.10
C ILE A 20 -6.06 4.04 6.58
N VAL A 21 -4.83 3.99 6.10
CA VAL A 21 -4.53 3.99 4.67
C VAL A 21 -3.84 2.67 4.30
N THR A 22 -4.52 1.84 3.51
CA THR A 22 -3.89 0.65 2.94
C THR A 22 -3.26 1.00 1.59
N VAL A 23 -2.05 0.50 1.35
CA VAL A 23 -1.29 0.76 0.14
C VAL A 23 -1.16 -0.54 -0.65
N ASP A 24 -1.78 -0.57 -1.83
CA ASP A 24 -1.68 -1.66 -2.81
C ASP A 24 -2.06 -3.06 -2.26
N MET A 25 -3.01 -3.13 -1.32
CA MET A 25 -3.53 -4.41 -0.80
C MET A 25 -4.62 -4.98 -1.72
N HIS A 26 -4.29 -5.12 -2.99
CA HIS A 26 -5.17 -5.61 -4.04
C HIS A 26 -4.71 -6.97 -4.60
N ARG A 27 -5.56 -7.62 -5.37
CA ARG A 27 -5.34 -8.98 -5.87
C ARG A 27 -4.11 -9.10 -6.77
N GLY A 28 -3.74 -8.03 -7.50
CA GLY A 28 -2.54 -8.00 -8.33
C GLY A 28 -1.21 -8.12 -7.56
N HIS A 29 -1.23 -7.94 -6.24
CA HIS A 29 -0.07 -8.11 -5.36
C HIS A 29 -0.23 -9.26 -4.35
N LEU A 30 -1.43 -9.48 -3.84
CA LEU A 30 -1.64 -10.38 -2.71
C LEU A 30 -2.42 -11.66 -3.03
N ASP A 31 -2.95 -11.80 -4.25
CA ASP A 31 -3.62 -13.03 -4.69
C ASP A 31 -2.72 -13.80 -5.67
N PRO A 32 -2.07 -14.90 -5.23
CA PRO A 32 -1.20 -15.69 -6.10
C PRO A 32 -1.88 -16.27 -7.34
N ALA A 33 -3.21 -16.34 -7.35
CA ALA A 33 -3.94 -16.87 -8.50
C ALA A 33 -4.01 -15.89 -9.68
N VAL A 34 -3.95 -14.56 -9.41
CA VAL A 34 -4.11 -13.52 -10.42
C VAL A 34 -2.94 -12.54 -10.48
N ALA A 35 -2.09 -12.51 -9.47
CA ALA A 35 -0.95 -11.61 -9.42
C ALA A 35 0.14 -12.05 -10.42
N THR A 36 0.69 -11.09 -11.16
CA THR A 36 1.85 -11.29 -12.03
C THR A 36 3.10 -11.53 -11.20
N LEU A 37 3.30 -10.74 -10.14
CA LEU A 37 4.40 -10.83 -9.17
C LEU A 37 3.81 -10.95 -7.76
N PRO A 38 3.34 -12.13 -7.35
CA PRO A 38 2.80 -12.31 -6.01
C PRO A 38 3.92 -12.33 -4.95
N ALA A 39 3.61 -11.81 -3.76
CA ALA A 39 4.38 -12.15 -2.58
C ALA A 39 4.31 -13.66 -2.29
N PRO A 40 5.25 -14.22 -1.49
CA PRO A 40 5.14 -15.60 -1.03
C PRO A 40 3.76 -15.86 -0.41
N LYS A 41 3.14 -16.97 -0.79
CA LYS A 41 1.74 -17.27 -0.43
C LYS A 41 1.47 -17.22 1.09
N GLU A 42 2.42 -17.70 1.87
CA GLU A 42 2.33 -17.67 3.34
C GLU A 42 2.36 -16.23 3.89
N ASN A 43 3.19 -15.36 3.32
CA ASN A 43 3.28 -13.95 3.68
C ASN A 43 1.98 -13.22 3.33
N CYS A 44 1.43 -13.47 2.13
CA CYS A 44 0.14 -12.90 1.73
C CYS A 44 -0.96 -13.24 2.72
N ALA A 45 -1.09 -14.51 3.12
CA ALA A 45 -2.12 -14.97 4.03
C ALA A 45 -2.01 -14.30 5.41
N ASN A 46 -0.80 -14.23 5.96
CA ASN A 46 -0.54 -13.59 7.25
C ASN A 46 -0.82 -12.08 7.20
N LEU A 47 -0.34 -11.41 6.17
CA LEU A 47 -0.55 -9.98 5.94
C LEU A 47 -2.05 -9.66 5.85
N ILE A 48 -2.80 -10.41 5.06
CA ILE A 48 -4.26 -10.24 4.91
C ILE A 48 -4.96 -10.46 6.25
N ALA A 49 -4.63 -11.53 6.98
CA ALA A 49 -5.27 -11.84 8.26
C ALA A 49 -5.00 -10.76 9.31
N ASN A 50 -3.77 -10.25 9.40
CA ASN A 50 -3.40 -9.18 10.31
C ASN A 50 -4.12 -7.87 9.95
N ALA A 51 -4.06 -7.47 8.67
CA ALA A 51 -4.74 -6.28 8.19
C ALA A 51 -6.25 -6.33 8.43
N ALA A 52 -6.90 -7.46 8.11
CA ALA A 52 -8.33 -7.64 8.37
C ALA A 52 -8.70 -7.44 9.86
N ARG A 53 -7.83 -7.87 10.78
CA ARG A 53 -8.02 -7.66 12.22
C ARG A 53 -7.97 -6.17 12.58
N VAL A 54 -6.96 -5.46 12.07
CA VAL A 54 -6.78 -4.01 12.31
C VAL A 54 -7.94 -3.22 11.70
N LEU A 55 -8.30 -3.50 10.44
CA LEU A 55 -9.38 -2.81 9.75
C LEU A 55 -10.74 -2.97 10.43
N ARG A 56 -11.07 -4.20 10.91
CA ARG A 56 -12.29 -4.41 11.71
C ARG A 56 -12.30 -3.58 12.99
N ALA A 57 -11.16 -3.50 13.69
CA ALA A 57 -11.06 -2.69 14.91
C ALA A 57 -11.20 -1.20 14.62
N ALA A 58 -10.59 -0.70 13.54
CA ALA A 58 -10.68 0.68 13.09
C ALA A 58 -12.13 1.07 12.77
N ARG A 59 -12.83 0.27 11.96
CA ARG A 59 -14.24 0.50 11.61
C ARG A 59 -15.14 0.49 12.86
N ALA A 60 -14.94 -0.46 13.77
CA ALA A 60 -15.68 -0.50 15.04
C ALA A 60 -15.45 0.74 15.91
N ALA A 61 -14.30 1.40 15.77
CA ALA A 61 -13.97 2.66 16.43
C ALA A 61 -14.42 3.90 15.65
N GLY A 62 -15.05 3.75 14.49
CA GLY A 62 -15.47 4.86 13.63
C GLY A 62 -14.31 5.53 12.88
N ILE A 63 -13.16 4.88 12.79
CA ILE A 63 -11.98 5.38 12.06
C ILE A 63 -12.16 5.04 10.58
N PRO A 64 -12.13 6.03 9.67
CA PRO A 64 -12.26 5.79 8.23
C PRO A 64 -11.11 4.94 7.68
N VAL A 65 -11.45 4.04 6.76
CA VAL A 65 -10.52 3.20 6.01
C VAL A 65 -10.47 3.69 4.57
N ILE A 66 -9.25 3.85 4.06
CA ILE A 66 -8.99 4.33 2.69
C ILE A 66 -8.03 3.36 2.02
N HIS A 67 -8.44 2.79 0.90
CA HIS A 67 -7.62 1.87 0.11
C HIS A 67 -6.98 2.59 -1.08
N GLY A 68 -5.66 2.69 -1.09
CA GLY A 68 -4.89 3.16 -2.25
C GLY A 68 -4.53 2.00 -3.17
N VAL A 69 -4.92 2.07 -4.43
CA VAL A 69 -4.73 0.98 -5.40
C VAL A 69 -3.97 1.49 -6.63
N THR A 70 -2.86 0.82 -6.93
CA THR A 70 -2.16 1.02 -8.20
C THR A 70 -3.03 0.54 -9.36
N SER A 71 -3.27 1.42 -10.33
CA SER A 71 -3.96 1.06 -11.56
C SER A 71 -3.35 1.78 -12.75
N LYS A 72 -3.19 1.09 -13.88
CA LYS A 72 -2.54 1.59 -15.07
C LYS A 72 -3.48 1.62 -16.27
N LEU A 73 -3.27 2.57 -17.16
CA LEU A 73 -3.83 2.51 -18.51
C LEU A 73 -2.93 1.63 -19.39
N LEU A 74 -3.49 0.95 -20.36
CA LEU A 74 -2.71 0.08 -21.26
C LEU A 74 -1.53 0.84 -21.90
N ILE A 75 -1.74 2.07 -22.33
CA ILE A 75 -0.70 2.92 -22.94
C ILE A 75 0.50 3.17 -21.99
N GLU A 76 0.31 3.13 -20.67
CA GLU A 76 1.40 3.31 -19.69
C GLU A 76 2.32 2.08 -19.66
N ASN A 77 1.79 0.88 -19.90
CA ASN A 77 2.55 -0.36 -20.03
C ASN A 77 3.15 -0.53 -21.43
N GLU A 78 2.44 -0.09 -22.49
CA GLU A 78 2.96 -0.11 -23.88
C GLU A 78 4.14 0.84 -24.09
N ARG A 79 4.14 1.99 -23.40
CA ARG A 79 5.13 3.08 -23.58
C ARG A 79 5.82 3.45 -22.27
N PRO A 80 6.42 2.49 -21.57
CA PRO A 80 7.13 2.79 -20.34
C PRO A 80 8.36 3.65 -20.62
N ARG A 81 8.71 4.51 -19.66
CA ARG A 81 10.00 5.22 -19.68
C ARG A 81 11.14 4.23 -19.50
N ALA A 82 12.37 4.62 -19.89
CA ALA A 82 13.53 3.74 -19.93
C ALA A 82 13.77 2.94 -18.64
N PHE A 83 13.66 3.57 -17.47
CA PHE A 83 13.79 2.87 -16.18
C PHE A 83 12.70 1.81 -15.98
N HIS A 84 11.43 2.16 -16.24
CA HIS A 84 10.34 1.22 -16.09
C HIS A 84 10.42 0.07 -17.10
N ARG A 85 10.93 0.31 -18.31
CA ARG A 85 11.20 -0.74 -19.29
C ARG A 85 12.24 -1.70 -18.74
N ALA A 86 13.36 -1.20 -18.23
CA ALA A 86 14.40 -2.04 -17.63
C ALA A 86 13.87 -2.88 -16.44
N VAL A 87 12.98 -2.29 -15.62
CA VAL A 87 12.31 -3.05 -14.54
C VAL A 87 11.40 -4.15 -15.10
N MET A 88 10.64 -3.86 -16.16
CA MET A 88 9.81 -4.88 -16.83
C MET A 88 10.67 -6.00 -17.40
N ASP A 89 11.75 -5.67 -18.13
CA ASP A 89 12.67 -6.64 -18.72
C ASP A 89 13.30 -7.56 -17.64
N VAL A 90 13.68 -7.01 -16.48
CA VAL A 90 14.18 -7.80 -15.35
C VAL A 90 13.07 -8.67 -14.77
N ASN A 91 11.88 -8.14 -14.57
CA ASN A 91 10.76 -8.91 -14.05
C ASN A 91 10.40 -10.10 -14.93
N GLU A 92 10.45 -9.96 -16.25
CA GLU A 92 10.24 -11.06 -17.20
C GLU A 92 11.21 -12.24 -16.99
N THR A 93 12.41 -11.97 -16.45
CA THR A 93 13.39 -13.04 -16.18
C THR A 93 13.10 -13.85 -14.92
N ILE A 94 12.29 -13.31 -14.00
CA ILE A 94 12.00 -13.93 -12.69
C ILE A 94 10.55 -14.40 -12.55
N ILE A 95 9.65 -13.92 -13.43
CA ILE A 95 8.26 -14.36 -13.46
C ILE A 95 8.15 -15.67 -14.23
N PRO A 96 7.39 -16.68 -13.74
CA PRO A 96 7.06 -17.86 -14.51
C PRO A 96 6.42 -17.50 -15.86
N GLU A 97 6.81 -18.18 -16.94
CA GLU A 97 6.36 -17.88 -18.31
C GLU A 97 4.82 -17.79 -18.44
N GLU A 98 4.11 -18.67 -17.74
CA GLU A 98 2.65 -18.69 -17.70
C GLU A 98 2.01 -17.47 -17.03
N LYS A 99 2.80 -16.63 -16.33
CA LYS A 99 2.37 -15.38 -15.66
C LYS A 99 2.99 -14.13 -16.25
N SER A 100 3.78 -14.23 -17.32
CA SER A 100 4.58 -13.13 -17.87
C SER A 100 3.80 -12.12 -18.71
N ASP A 101 2.54 -11.86 -18.37
CA ASP A 101 1.73 -10.82 -19.03
C ASP A 101 1.89 -9.46 -18.34
N LEU A 102 3.10 -8.89 -18.41
CA LEU A 102 3.38 -7.57 -17.83
C LEU A 102 2.68 -6.42 -18.57
N LEU A 103 2.32 -6.62 -19.81
CA LEU A 103 1.57 -5.63 -20.59
C LEU A 103 0.19 -5.34 -19.94
N HIS A 104 -0.45 -6.37 -19.40
CA HIS A 104 -1.75 -6.25 -18.75
C HIS A 104 -1.65 -6.14 -17.21
N HIS A 105 -0.43 -5.95 -16.66
CA HIS A 105 -0.22 -5.84 -15.22
C HIS A 105 -0.94 -4.64 -14.61
N ASN A 106 -1.81 -4.91 -13.66
CA ASN A 106 -2.58 -3.91 -12.89
C ASN A 106 -3.36 -2.91 -13.78
N LEU A 107 -3.92 -3.35 -14.88
CA LEU A 107 -4.77 -2.50 -15.71
C LEU A 107 -6.02 -2.05 -14.94
N LYS A 108 -6.35 -0.78 -15.10
CA LYS A 108 -7.55 -0.18 -14.49
C LYS A 108 -8.80 -0.98 -14.83
N GLY A 109 -9.52 -1.44 -13.80
CA GLY A 109 -10.73 -2.25 -13.94
C GLY A 109 -10.49 -3.73 -14.18
N SER A 110 -9.24 -4.20 -14.19
CA SER A 110 -8.93 -5.64 -14.20
C SER A 110 -9.11 -6.25 -12.80
N VAL A 111 -9.24 -7.57 -12.75
CA VAL A 111 -9.31 -8.33 -11.50
C VAL A 111 -8.10 -8.08 -10.59
N GLN A 112 -6.94 -7.76 -11.17
CA GLN A 112 -5.74 -7.44 -10.40
C GLN A 112 -5.88 -6.16 -9.57
N THR A 113 -6.70 -5.20 -10.02
CA THR A 113 -6.92 -3.94 -9.29
C THR A 113 -8.07 -4.00 -8.28
N GLU A 114 -8.70 -5.16 -8.12
CA GLU A 114 -9.68 -5.38 -7.06
C GLU A 114 -8.96 -5.52 -5.70
N ILE A 115 -9.47 -4.83 -4.69
CA ILE A 115 -8.98 -4.98 -3.31
C ILE A 115 -9.25 -6.42 -2.86
N ILE A 116 -8.39 -6.97 -2.00
CA ILE A 116 -8.60 -8.28 -1.39
C ILE A 116 -9.98 -8.29 -0.70
N PRO A 117 -10.88 -9.22 -1.05
CA PRO A 117 -12.28 -9.18 -0.58
C PRO A 117 -12.43 -9.14 0.95
N GLU A 118 -11.53 -9.82 1.67
CA GLU A 118 -11.51 -9.87 3.13
C GLU A 118 -11.18 -8.53 3.79
N LEU A 119 -10.64 -7.58 3.02
CA LEU A 119 -10.20 -6.27 3.50
C LEU A 119 -11.18 -5.14 3.18
N LEU A 120 -12.09 -5.33 2.22
CA LEU A 120 -12.98 -4.28 1.72
C LEU A 120 -14.36 -4.38 2.39
N GLU A 121 -14.88 -3.23 2.82
CA GLU A 121 -16.28 -3.05 3.20
C GLU A 121 -16.91 -1.88 2.44
N GLU A 122 -18.24 -1.86 2.35
CA GLU A 122 -19.00 -0.85 1.58
C GLU A 122 -18.76 0.59 2.09
N THR A 123 -18.41 0.73 3.35
CA THR A 123 -18.16 2.03 3.99
C THR A 123 -16.77 2.60 3.70
N ASP A 124 -15.90 1.83 3.06
CA ASP A 124 -14.51 2.23 2.83
C ASP A 124 -14.39 3.15 1.62
N TYR A 125 -13.39 4.02 1.66
CA TYR A 125 -13.02 4.86 0.52
C TYR A 125 -11.97 4.16 -0.34
N VAL A 126 -12.03 4.37 -1.67
CA VAL A 126 -11.07 3.77 -2.61
C VAL A 126 -10.44 4.84 -3.50
N ILE A 127 -9.13 4.97 -3.42
CA ILE A 127 -8.29 5.77 -4.32
C ILE A 127 -7.70 4.83 -5.36
N ASN A 128 -8.34 4.74 -6.53
CA ASN A 128 -8.04 3.77 -7.59
C ASN A 128 -7.29 4.37 -8.79
N ASN A 129 -6.63 5.51 -8.60
CA ASN A 129 -5.88 6.22 -9.64
C ASN A 129 -4.41 6.42 -9.31
N LYS A 130 -3.86 5.65 -8.36
CA LYS A 130 -2.45 5.68 -8.01
C LYS A 130 -1.60 5.20 -9.21
N LYS A 131 -0.66 6.04 -9.65
CA LYS A 131 0.20 5.80 -10.82
C LYS A 131 1.69 5.65 -10.45
N THR A 132 2.05 6.05 -9.26
CA THR A 132 3.43 6.07 -8.75
C THR A 132 3.53 5.31 -7.44
N HIS A 133 4.72 5.30 -6.82
CA HIS A 133 4.88 4.63 -5.53
C HIS A 133 4.01 5.26 -4.45
N SER A 134 4.03 6.59 -4.34
CA SER A 134 3.21 7.27 -3.33
C SER A 134 1.73 7.28 -3.69
N VAL A 135 0.88 7.00 -2.70
CA VAL A 135 -0.57 7.10 -2.82
C VAL A 135 -1.07 8.56 -2.82
N PHE A 136 -0.21 9.51 -2.47
CA PHE A 136 -0.55 10.94 -2.51
C PHE A 136 -0.32 11.57 -3.88
N PHE A 137 0.74 11.14 -4.58
CA PHE A 137 1.15 11.82 -5.80
C PHE A 137 0.15 11.63 -6.95
N GLY A 138 -0.51 12.72 -7.34
CA GLY A 138 -1.46 12.73 -8.47
C GLY A 138 -2.79 12.02 -8.18
N THR A 139 -3.13 11.85 -6.91
CA THR A 139 -4.40 11.26 -6.46
C THR A 139 -5.24 12.27 -5.66
N ASP A 140 -6.46 11.86 -5.33
CA ASP A 140 -7.37 12.67 -4.51
C ASP A 140 -7.22 12.43 -2.99
N LEU A 141 -6.20 11.66 -2.55
CA LEU A 141 -6.08 11.26 -1.15
C LEU A 141 -5.98 12.45 -0.20
N ASP A 142 -5.08 13.41 -0.45
CA ASP A 142 -4.91 14.57 0.44
C ASP A 142 -6.19 15.40 0.54
N ASN A 143 -6.91 15.59 -0.57
CA ASN A 143 -8.20 16.26 -0.56
C ASN A 143 -9.24 15.51 0.28
N LEU A 144 -9.33 14.19 0.14
CA LEU A 144 -10.24 13.35 0.93
C LEU A 144 -9.92 13.43 2.43
N LEU A 145 -8.66 13.33 2.81
CA LEU A 145 -8.21 13.41 4.20
C LEU A 145 -8.58 14.76 4.84
N ARG A 146 -8.45 15.86 4.10
CA ARG A 146 -8.86 17.20 4.57
C ARG A 146 -10.37 17.31 4.75
N ILE A 147 -11.16 16.72 3.84
CA ILE A 147 -12.64 16.68 3.98
C ILE A 147 -13.05 15.88 5.23
N LEU A 148 -12.31 14.82 5.56
CA LEU A 148 -12.54 13.98 6.72
C LEU A 148 -11.98 14.58 8.03
N ASP A 149 -11.35 15.75 7.99
CA ASP A 149 -10.66 16.41 9.13
C ASP A 149 -9.61 15.50 9.79
N VAL A 150 -8.86 14.73 8.97
CA VAL A 150 -7.82 13.80 9.40
C VAL A 150 -6.46 14.47 9.36
N ASP A 151 -5.66 14.27 10.40
CA ASP A 151 -4.24 14.68 10.49
C ASP A 151 -3.31 13.58 11.04
N HIS A 152 -3.87 12.41 11.37
CA HIS A 152 -3.12 11.23 11.79
C HIS A 152 -3.39 10.08 10.82
N LEU A 153 -2.34 9.41 10.35
CA LEU A 153 -2.43 8.32 9.38
C LEU A 153 -1.78 7.06 9.93
N VAL A 154 -2.45 5.94 9.75
CA VAL A 154 -1.89 4.63 10.04
C VAL A 154 -1.79 3.85 8.74
N PHE A 155 -0.57 3.56 8.31
CA PHE A 155 -0.30 2.88 7.05
C PHE A 155 -0.12 1.38 7.24
N MET A 156 -0.56 0.63 6.22
CA MET A 156 -0.29 -0.79 6.03
C MET A 156 -0.27 -1.12 4.54
N GLY A 157 0.30 -2.25 4.16
CA GLY A 157 0.31 -2.71 2.77
C GLY A 157 1.68 -3.00 2.19
N VAL A 158 1.83 -2.86 0.89
CA VAL A 158 2.99 -3.31 0.11
C VAL A 158 3.41 -2.30 -0.95
N ASN A 159 4.69 -2.23 -1.32
CA ASN A 159 5.83 -2.82 -0.62
C ASN A 159 6.36 -1.83 0.43
N THR A 160 6.80 -2.33 1.55
CA THR A 160 7.29 -1.53 2.67
C THR A 160 8.37 -0.53 2.24
N ASN A 161 9.39 -1.01 1.54
CA ASN A 161 10.55 -0.24 1.07
C ASN A 161 10.29 0.65 -0.15
N THR A 162 9.09 0.67 -0.71
CA THR A 162 8.75 1.50 -1.89
C THR A 162 7.43 2.24 -1.69
N CYS A 163 6.28 1.63 -1.97
CA CYS A 163 5.00 2.34 -1.96
C CYS A 163 4.63 2.85 -0.57
N VAL A 164 4.78 2.03 0.48
CA VAL A 164 4.49 2.44 1.86
C VAL A 164 5.46 3.53 2.30
N MET A 165 6.77 3.31 2.14
CA MET A 165 7.80 4.29 2.51
C MET A 165 7.60 5.64 1.80
N ASN A 166 7.35 5.64 0.49
CA ASN A 166 7.08 6.88 -0.25
C ASN A 166 5.79 7.56 0.23
N ALA A 167 4.74 6.80 0.54
CA ALA A 167 3.52 7.37 1.11
C ALA A 167 3.77 8.01 2.48
N CYS A 168 4.59 7.39 3.33
CA CYS A 168 4.98 7.94 4.63
C CYS A 168 5.79 9.24 4.49
N PHE A 169 6.73 9.31 3.56
CA PHE A 169 7.50 10.54 3.32
C PHE A 169 6.61 11.67 2.80
N ASP A 170 5.70 11.41 1.86
CA ASP A 170 4.76 12.42 1.39
C ASP A 170 3.80 12.86 2.50
N ALA A 171 3.28 11.93 3.30
CA ALA A 171 2.46 12.25 4.47
C ALA A 171 3.19 13.18 5.44
N SER A 172 4.45 12.87 5.76
CA SER A 172 5.30 13.70 6.62
C SER A 172 5.52 15.10 6.03
N ASN A 173 5.82 15.19 4.72
CA ASN A 173 5.97 16.46 4.01
C ASN A 173 4.68 17.30 4.00
N LEU A 174 3.52 16.65 3.95
CA LEU A 174 2.20 17.27 4.04
C LEU A 174 1.76 17.56 5.50
N ARG A 175 2.63 17.26 6.49
CA ARG A 175 2.45 17.48 7.92
C ARG A 175 1.43 16.59 8.60
N TYR A 176 1.15 15.43 8.05
CA TYR A 176 0.41 14.39 8.77
C TYR A 176 1.31 13.74 9.83
N THR A 177 0.72 13.43 10.97
CA THR A 177 1.31 12.49 11.93
C THR A 177 1.09 11.08 11.42
N LEU A 178 2.10 10.23 11.44
CA LEU A 178 1.97 8.90 10.84
C LEU A 178 2.52 7.77 11.73
N ALA A 179 1.95 6.60 11.55
CA ALA A 179 2.44 5.33 12.09
C ALA A 179 2.30 4.24 11.01
N VAL A 180 3.10 3.19 11.13
CA VAL A 180 3.02 1.99 10.29
C VAL A 180 2.74 0.78 11.17
N VAL A 181 1.80 -0.07 10.77
CA VAL A 181 1.54 -1.34 11.47
C VAL A 181 2.53 -2.37 10.96
N SER A 182 3.56 -2.67 11.75
CA SER A 182 4.73 -3.44 11.31
C SER A 182 4.42 -4.89 10.89
N ASP A 183 3.39 -5.51 11.45
CA ASP A 183 2.93 -6.85 11.07
C ASP A 183 1.85 -6.84 9.95
N CYS A 184 1.59 -5.66 9.39
CA CYS A 184 0.69 -5.43 8.26
C CYS A 184 1.38 -4.82 7.04
N VAL A 185 2.69 -4.93 6.93
CA VAL A 185 3.50 -4.52 5.77
C VAL A 185 4.43 -5.63 5.34
N ASP A 186 4.76 -5.69 4.04
CA ASP A 186 5.70 -6.67 3.47
C ASP A 186 6.33 -6.14 2.18
N SER A 187 7.35 -6.83 1.68
CA SER A 187 8.03 -6.51 0.41
C SER A 187 8.31 -7.77 -0.40
N PHE A 188 8.07 -7.70 -1.71
CA PHE A 188 8.14 -8.86 -2.62
C PHE A 188 9.56 -9.13 -3.14
N TYR A 189 10.44 -8.14 -3.10
CA TYR A 189 11.71 -8.17 -3.83
C TYR A 189 12.90 -8.65 -3.00
N GLY A 190 12.70 -9.04 -1.75
CA GLY A 190 13.75 -9.59 -0.90
C GLY A 190 13.36 -9.65 0.58
N PRO A 191 13.90 -10.62 1.34
CA PRO A 191 13.50 -10.85 2.73
C PRO A 191 13.92 -9.72 3.70
N ASP A 192 14.97 -8.95 3.35
CA ASP A 192 15.50 -7.86 4.20
C ASP A 192 14.78 -6.53 3.94
N LEU A 193 14.01 -6.42 2.85
CA LEU A 193 13.42 -5.15 2.42
C LEU A 193 12.25 -4.65 3.31
N PRO A 194 11.44 -5.50 3.93
CA PRO A 194 10.45 -5.03 4.91
C PRO A 194 11.09 -4.32 6.09
N GLU A 195 12.13 -4.91 6.68
CA GLU A 195 12.88 -4.33 7.80
C GLU A 195 13.57 -3.04 7.38
N PHE A 196 14.29 -3.05 6.25
CA PHE A 196 14.90 -1.84 5.68
C PHE A 196 13.89 -0.70 5.50
N GLY A 197 12.70 -1.00 4.98
CA GLY A 197 11.63 -0.01 4.82
C GLY A 197 11.18 0.57 6.16
N LEU A 198 10.95 -0.29 7.16
CA LEU A 198 10.52 0.13 8.49
C LEU A 198 11.57 0.95 9.23
N GLU A 199 12.85 0.63 9.08
CA GLU A 199 13.94 1.40 9.69
C GLU A 199 14.11 2.81 9.09
N ASN A 200 13.63 3.04 7.86
CA ASN A 200 13.73 4.33 7.19
C ASN A 200 12.49 5.22 7.37
N ILE A 201 11.36 4.68 7.82
CA ILE A 201 10.13 5.41 8.11
C ILE A 201 10.16 5.96 9.54
#